data_cc23ca05590408468de4a336a25f78e9
#
_entry.id   cc23ca05590408468de4a336a25f78e9
#
_cell.length_a   1.000
_cell.length_b   1.000
_cell.length_c   1.000
_cell.angle_alpha   90.00
_cell.angle_beta   90.00
_cell.angle_gamma   90.00
#
_symmetry.space_group_name_H-M   'P 1'
#
loop_
_entity.id
_entity.type
_entity.pdbx_description
1 polymer ?
#
loop_
_entity_poly.entity_id
_entity_poly.type
_entity_poly.pdbx_seq_one_letter_code
_entity_poly.pdbx_strand_id
1 'polypeptide(L)'
;VGSEMCIRDSNNTFIINFSIDENYMFSVTQEVINNSSSKLEIYPYRLIKRINTPKTINFFILHEGLISLVNDELLEKNYDDLLDDCSASMPVKDTFCDAKGQGGWLGFTDKYWMSVLIPDPNEPINVNYRHGNNGRDSYRTGYVGQIFNISPGETISYQGKVFAGAKKLDILSDYLDKLSIPRFTDAIDWGWFAFLTKPVSYAINWFYGYAGNFGLAIIAFTILMRLILFPLAHASFKSMAKMKKLQPDMQR
;
A
#
# COMPACT_ATOMS: atom_id res chain seq x y z
N VAL A 1 2.19 -21.48 -7.67
CA VAL A 1 3.15 -22.27 -6.86
C VAL A 1 2.67 -22.19 -5.41
N GLY A 2 2.52 -23.30 -4.74
CA GLY A 2 2.10 -23.39 -3.34
C GLY A 2 3.19 -24.06 -2.49
N SER A 3 3.26 -23.71 -1.21
CA SER A 3 4.09 -24.35 -0.20
C SER A 3 3.27 -24.51 1.07
N GLU A 4 3.51 -25.60 1.78
CA GLU A 4 2.86 -25.94 3.05
C GLU A 4 3.91 -26.04 4.14
N MET A 5 3.61 -25.49 5.32
CA MET A 5 4.38 -25.68 6.53
C MET A 5 3.48 -26.20 7.63
N CYS A 6 3.83 -27.34 8.21
CA CYS A 6 3.10 -27.97 9.29
C CYS A 6 3.95 -28.03 10.56
N ILE A 7 3.41 -27.55 11.67
CA ILE A 7 4.03 -27.64 13.00
C ILE A 7 3.08 -28.39 13.91
N ARG A 8 3.60 -29.44 14.59
CA ARG A 8 2.88 -30.16 15.63
C ARG A 8 3.49 -29.85 16.97
N ASP A 9 2.71 -29.27 17.87
CA ASP A 9 3.09 -29.01 19.23
C ASP A 9 1.92 -29.31 20.15
N SER A 10 2.22 -29.95 21.29
CA SER A 10 1.26 -30.17 22.39
C SER A 10 -0.11 -30.68 21.96
N ASN A 11 -0.17 -31.69 21.09
CA ASN A 11 -1.40 -32.26 20.50
C ASN A 11 -2.22 -31.30 19.63
N ASN A 12 -1.64 -30.20 19.15
CA ASN A 12 -2.28 -29.33 18.18
C ASN A 12 -1.48 -29.33 16.87
N THR A 13 -2.16 -29.16 15.77
CA THR A 13 -1.53 -29.09 14.46
C THR A 13 -1.80 -27.71 13.85
N PHE A 14 -0.72 -27.02 13.47
CA PHE A 14 -0.78 -25.75 12.77
C PHE A 14 -0.29 -25.95 11.34
N ILE A 15 -1.10 -25.55 10.37
CA ILE A 15 -0.78 -25.68 8.95
C ILE A 15 -0.83 -24.27 8.35
N ILE A 16 0.20 -23.89 7.60
CA ILE A 16 0.23 -22.65 6.85
C ILE A 16 0.43 -22.97 5.38
N ASN A 17 -0.57 -22.64 4.57
CA ASN A 17 -0.55 -22.80 3.13
C ASN A 17 -0.32 -21.46 2.45
N PHE A 18 0.65 -21.41 1.54
CA PHE A 18 0.97 -20.25 0.74
C PHE A 18 0.72 -20.56 -0.73
N SER A 19 0.05 -19.65 -1.42
CA SER A 19 -0.01 -19.65 -2.87
C SER A 19 0.28 -18.24 -3.39
N ILE A 20 0.87 -18.16 -4.58
CA ILE A 20 1.18 -16.89 -5.24
C ILE A 20 0.56 -16.87 -6.63
N ASP A 21 -0.01 -15.73 -7.01
CA ASP A 21 -0.47 -15.49 -8.37
C ASP A 21 0.65 -14.92 -9.28
N GLU A 22 0.29 -14.58 -10.51
CA GLU A 22 1.24 -14.06 -11.51
C GLU A 22 1.71 -12.64 -11.22
N ASN A 23 0.99 -11.89 -10.38
CA ASN A 23 1.24 -10.47 -10.08
C ASN A 23 1.69 -10.22 -8.64
N TYR A 24 2.27 -11.27 -8.00
CA TYR A 24 2.86 -11.17 -6.64
C TYR A 24 1.85 -10.98 -5.49
N MET A 25 0.61 -11.39 -5.67
CA MET A 25 -0.33 -11.53 -4.56
C MET A 25 -0.20 -12.93 -3.96
N PHE A 26 0.15 -12.98 -2.69
CA PHE A 26 0.17 -14.21 -1.91
C PHE A 26 -1.16 -14.39 -1.21
N SER A 27 -1.75 -15.56 -1.34
CA SER A 27 -2.84 -16.02 -0.48
C SER A 27 -2.26 -16.90 0.62
N VAL A 28 -2.56 -16.57 1.86
CA VAL A 28 -2.05 -17.27 3.04
C VAL A 28 -3.23 -17.82 3.82
N THR A 29 -3.29 -19.14 3.96
CA THR A 29 -4.29 -19.83 4.77
C THR A 29 -3.61 -20.46 5.98
N GLN A 30 -4.07 -20.11 7.17
CA GLN A 30 -3.61 -20.68 8.44
C GLN A 30 -4.71 -21.60 8.97
N GLU A 31 -4.41 -22.88 9.15
CA GLU A 31 -5.34 -23.86 9.70
C GLU A 31 -4.83 -24.35 11.05
N VAL A 32 -5.73 -24.49 11.99
CA VAL A 32 -5.44 -25.03 13.32
C VAL A 32 -6.38 -26.15 13.64
N ILE A 33 -5.82 -27.31 13.95
CA ILE A 33 -6.54 -28.52 14.36
C ILE A 33 -6.28 -28.73 15.83
N ASN A 34 -7.34 -28.66 16.63
CA ASN A 34 -7.25 -28.94 18.06
C ASN A 34 -7.39 -30.45 18.33
N ASN A 35 -6.27 -31.14 18.40
CA ASN A 35 -6.25 -32.58 18.74
C ASN A 35 -6.14 -32.83 20.28
N SER A 36 -6.19 -31.78 21.09
CA SER A 36 -6.17 -31.90 22.54
C SER A 36 -7.56 -32.20 23.12
N SER A 37 -7.62 -32.55 24.40
CA SER A 37 -8.86 -32.78 25.13
C SER A 37 -9.47 -31.51 25.72
N SER A 38 -8.82 -30.36 25.56
CA SER A 38 -9.26 -29.07 26.11
C SER A 38 -9.56 -28.06 25.01
N LYS A 39 -10.39 -27.07 25.33
CA LYS A 39 -10.66 -25.92 24.46
C LYS A 39 -9.39 -25.11 24.26
N LEU A 40 -9.11 -24.73 23.03
CA LEU A 40 -7.96 -23.91 22.64
C LEU A 40 -8.45 -22.50 22.29
N GLU A 41 -7.79 -21.48 22.86
CA GLU A 41 -8.02 -20.08 22.53
C GLU A 41 -6.81 -19.52 21.79
N ILE A 42 -7.00 -19.02 20.58
CA ILE A 42 -5.94 -18.47 19.74
C ILE A 42 -6.34 -17.17 19.07
N TYR A 43 -5.32 -16.36 18.75
CA TYR A 43 -5.45 -15.16 17.96
C TYR A 43 -4.62 -15.30 16.68
N PRO A 44 -5.22 -15.17 15.50
CA PRO A 44 -4.44 -15.08 14.29
C PRO A 44 -3.72 -13.73 14.28
N TYR A 45 -2.43 -13.75 13.97
CA TYR A 45 -1.67 -12.52 13.77
C TYR A 45 -0.81 -12.60 12.51
N ARG A 46 -0.60 -11.45 11.91
CA ARG A 46 0.30 -11.30 10.77
C ARG A 46 1.12 -10.05 10.94
N LEU A 47 2.38 -10.13 10.52
CA LEU A 47 3.27 -8.99 10.61
C LEU A 47 4.26 -8.96 9.44
N ILE A 48 4.66 -7.77 9.06
CA ILE A 48 5.81 -7.49 8.21
C ILE A 48 6.85 -6.83 9.08
N LYS A 49 8.08 -7.34 9.02
CA LYS A 49 9.22 -6.78 9.73
C LYS A 49 10.28 -6.34 8.74
N ARG A 50 10.71 -5.08 8.87
CA ARG A 50 11.86 -4.54 8.15
C ARG A 50 13.03 -4.39 9.10
N ILE A 51 14.19 -4.88 8.70
CA ILE A 51 15.43 -4.79 9.50
C ILE A 51 16.33 -3.76 8.83
N ASN A 52 16.91 -2.88 9.64
CA ASN A 52 17.67 -1.69 9.30
C ASN A 52 16.81 -0.60 8.60
N THR A 53 17.15 0.65 8.88
CA THR A 53 16.57 1.79 8.18
C THR A 53 17.12 1.84 6.76
N PRO A 54 16.29 1.78 5.72
CA PRO A 54 16.75 1.88 4.35
C PRO A 54 17.30 3.28 4.07
N LYS A 55 18.16 3.39 3.07
CA LYS A 55 18.54 4.68 2.53
C LYS A 55 17.36 5.21 1.71
N THR A 56 16.59 6.12 2.27
CA THR A 56 15.49 6.80 1.59
C THR A 56 16.03 7.91 0.71
N ILE A 57 15.33 8.21 -0.38
CA ILE A 57 15.72 9.30 -1.29
C ILE A 57 15.34 10.66 -0.67
N ASN A 58 14.49 10.68 0.36
CA ASN A 58 13.95 11.88 1.01
C ASN A 58 13.46 12.93 -0.01
N PHE A 59 12.83 12.46 -1.08
CA PHE A 59 12.30 13.35 -2.10
C PHE A 59 10.91 13.81 -1.66
N PHE A 60 10.72 15.09 -1.53
CA PHE A 60 9.54 15.77 -0.98
C PHE A 60 8.17 15.24 -1.47
N ILE A 61 8.09 14.69 -2.68
CA ILE A 61 6.84 14.18 -3.27
C ILE A 61 6.78 12.65 -3.31
N LEU A 62 7.65 11.96 -2.57
CA LEU A 62 7.70 10.50 -2.58
C LEU A 62 7.72 9.98 -1.15
N HIS A 63 6.67 9.26 -0.77
CA HIS A 63 6.62 8.60 0.52
C HIS A 63 7.35 7.24 0.49
N GLU A 64 8.30 7.07 1.41
CA GLU A 64 9.02 5.82 1.70
C GLU A 64 8.94 5.55 3.20
N GLY A 65 8.25 4.51 3.60
CA GLY A 65 8.04 4.20 5.02
C GLY A 65 6.84 3.29 5.27
N LEU A 66 6.21 3.51 6.41
CA LEU A 66 4.95 2.87 6.75
C LEU A 66 3.82 3.46 5.91
N ILE A 67 3.01 2.58 5.36
CA ILE A 67 1.79 2.95 4.67
C ILE A 67 0.66 2.01 5.10
N SER A 68 -0.49 2.55 5.39
CA SER A 68 -1.68 1.75 5.70
C SER A 68 -2.98 2.46 5.35
N LEU A 69 -3.98 1.69 5.00
CA LEU A 69 -5.35 2.13 4.87
C LEU A 69 -6.21 1.29 5.83
N VAL A 70 -6.73 1.90 6.87
CA VAL A 70 -7.58 1.24 7.85
C VAL A 70 -8.77 2.16 8.14
N ASN A 71 -9.98 1.63 8.20
CA ASN A 71 -11.21 2.43 8.32
C ASN A 71 -11.36 3.53 7.26
N ASP A 72 -10.85 3.30 6.04
CA ASP A 72 -10.80 4.25 4.92
C ASP A 72 -9.90 5.48 5.17
N GLU A 73 -9.09 5.47 6.22
CA GLU A 73 -8.09 6.48 6.54
C GLU A 73 -6.71 6.01 6.05
N LEU A 74 -6.10 6.81 5.16
CA LEU A 74 -4.74 6.57 4.67
C LEU A 74 -3.74 7.18 5.66
N LEU A 75 -2.89 6.34 6.23
CA LEU A 75 -1.79 6.72 7.11
C LEU A 75 -0.46 6.50 6.41
N GLU A 76 0.33 7.57 6.33
CA GLU A 76 1.71 7.56 5.81
C GLU A 76 2.64 8.10 6.88
N LYS A 77 3.64 7.30 7.28
CA LYS A 77 4.61 7.64 8.33
C LYS A 77 6.02 7.24 7.93
N ASN A 78 6.94 8.16 8.06
CA ASN A 78 8.35 7.91 7.80
C ASN A 78 8.97 7.01 8.89
N TYR A 79 10.17 6.50 8.64
CA TYR A 79 10.89 5.69 9.63
C TYR A 79 11.21 6.46 10.89
N ASP A 80 11.51 7.76 10.79
CA ASP A 80 11.79 8.63 11.94
C ASP A 80 10.55 8.80 12.82
N ASP A 81 9.35 8.96 12.24
CA ASP A 81 8.10 9.02 13.00
C ASP A 81 7.87 7.74 13.83
N LEU A 82 8.19 6.56 13.26
CA LEU A 82 8.07 5.29 13.98
C LEU A 82 9.10 5.15 15.10
N LEU A 83 10.28 5.71 14.89
CA LEU A 83 11.36 5.70 15.86
C LEU A 83 11.01 6.57 17.06
N ASP A 84 10.46 7.74 16.82
CA ASP A 84 10.13 8.73 17.84
C ASP A 84 8.85 8.38 18.61
N ASP A 85 7.82 7.89 17.92
CA ASP A 85 6.47 7.73 18.50
C ASP A 85 6.14 6.29 18.88
N CYS A 86 6.66 5.28 18.14
CA CYS A 86 6.27 3.88 18.30
C CYS A 86 7.40 2.98 18.81
N SER A 87 8.37 3.54 19.54
CA SER A 87 9.48 2.78 20.09
C SER A 87 9.02 1.80 21.19
N ALA A 88 9.44 0.54 21.09
CA ALA A 88 9.12 -0.50 22.06
C ALA A 88 9.71 -0.24 23.47
N SER A 89 10.70 0.65 23.58
CA SER A 89 11.35 1.04 24.83
C SER A 89 10.67 2.21 25.55
N MET A 90 9.69 2.85 24.93
CA MET A 90 8.95 3.98 25.50
C MET A 90 7.45 3.66 25.60
N PRO A 91 6.72 4.26 26.57
CA PRO A 91 5.27 4.19 26.55
C PRO A 91 4.77 4.80 25.23
N VAL A 92 3.90 4.06 24.56
CA VAL A 92 3.31 4.52 23.27
C VAL A 92 2.60 5.84 23.52
N LYS A 93 3.09 6.91 22.90
CA LYS A 93 2.57 8.27 23.10
C LYS A 93 1.44 8.61 22.15
N ASP A 94 1.33 7.89 21.03
CA ASP A 94 0.39 8.26 19.97
C ASP A 94 -0.57 7.12 19.65
N THR A 95 -1.81 7.50 19.35
CA THR A 95 -2.90 6.57 19.01
C THR A 95 -2.68 5.84 17.69
N PHE A 96 -1.86 6.39 16.77
CA PHE A 96 -1.61 5.72 15.51
C PHE A 96 -0.76 4.45 15.65
N CYS A 97 0.04 4.31 16.72
CA CYS A 97 0.86 3.11 16.96
C CYS A 97 0.03 1.86 17.29
N ASP A 98 -1.16 2.04 17.81
CA ASP A 98 -2.16 0.99 18.08
C ASP A 98 -3.53 1.49 17.63
N ALA A 99 -4.08 0.91 16.59
CA ALA A 99 -5.38 1.29 16.06
C ALA A 99 -6.31 0.07 15.98
N LYS A 100 -7.59 0.32 16.17
CA LYS A 100 -8.64 -0.67 15.89
C LYS A 100 -9.31 -0.30 14.59
N GLY A 101 -9.50 -1.29 13.74
CA GLY A 101 -10.10 -1.06 12.44
C GLY A 101 -10.75 -2.29 11.84
N GLN A 102 -11.21 -2.13 10.63
CA GLN A 102 -11.82 -3.19 9.84
C GLN A 102 -11.32 -3.13 8.41
N GLY A 103 -10.89 -4.26 7.88
CA GLY A 103 -10.42 -4.36 6.51
C GLY A 103 -9.19 -3.50 6.18
N GLY A 104 -9.07 -3.14 4.91
CA GLY A 104 -7.97 -2.30 4.41
C GLY A 104 -6.68 -3.07 4.12
N TRP A 105 -5.55 -2.39 4.27
CA TRP A 105 -4.22 -2.96 4.05
C TRP A 105 -3.16 -2.15 4.81
N LEU A 106 -2.04 -2.78 5.18
CA LEU A 106 -0.98 -2.14 5.97
C LEU A 106 0.38 -2.79 5.69
N GLY A 107 1.43 -1.99 5.65
CA GLY A 107 2.78 -2.48 5.36
C GLY A 107 3.82 -1.40 5.22
N PHE A 108 4.82 -1.68 4.38
CA PHE A 108 5.88 -0.74 4.03
C PHE A 108 5.94 -0.51 2.54
N THR A 109 6.21 0.73 2.17
CA THR A 109 6.40 1.16 0.80
C THR A 109 7.78 1.77 0.60
N ASP A 110 8.38 1.47 -0.52
CA ASP A 110 9.57 2.11 -1.07
C ASP A 110 9.19 2.83 -2.38
N LYS A 111 10.13 3.46 -3.03
CA LYS A 111 9.89 4.20 -4.29
C LYS A 111 9.09 3.41 -5.33
N TYR A 112 9.45 2.15 -5.59
CA TYR A 112 8.85 1.32 -6.65
C TYR A 112 8.19 0.04 -6.14
N TRP A 113 8.50 -0.36 -4.91
CA TRP A 113 8.09 -1.62 -4.33
C TRP A 113 7.29 -1.40 -3.06
N MET A 114 6.41 -2.31 -2.78
CA MET A 114 5.72 -2.35 -1.48
C MET A 114 5.50 -3.77 -1.01
N SER A 115 5.37 -3.92 0.30
CA SER A 115 4.94 -5.16 0.94
C SER A 115 3.86 -4.83 1.94
N VAL A 116 2.65 -5.35 1.71
CA VAL A 116 1.48 -5.03 2.54
C VAL A 116 0.67 -6.28 2.87
N LEU A 117 0.15 -6.31 4.07
CA LEU A 117 -0.83 -7.28 4.56
C LEU A 117 -2.22 -6.79 4.20
N ILE A 118 -3.07 -7.70 3.80
CA ILE A 118 -4.46 -7.42 3.41
C ILE A 118 -5.34 -8.38 4.22
N PRO A 119 -5.95 -7.93 5.34
CA PRO A 119 -6.92 -8.69 6.09
C PRO A 119 -8.23 -8.87 5.31
N ASP A 120 -9.13 -9.71 5.84
CA ASP A 120 -10.49 -9.79 5.28
C ASP A 120 -11.19 -8.44 5.43
N PRO A 121 -11.89 -7.94 4.40
CA PRO A 121 -12.56 -6.64 4.44
C PRO A 121 -13.57 -6.45 5.57
N ASN A 122 -14.18 -7.55 6.04
CA ASN A 122 -15.22 -7.52 7.06
C ASN A 122 -14.70 -7.86 8.46
N GLU A 123 -13.41 -8.19 8.59
CA GLU A 123 -12.86 -8.60 9.87
C GLU A 123 -12.43 -7.39 10.71
N PRO A 124 -12.88 -7.29 11.97
CA PRO A 124 -12.30 -6.37 12.93
C PRO A 124 -10.88 -6.80 13.30
N ILE A 125 -9.96 -5.87 13.21
CA ILE A 125 -8.53 -6.08 13.47
C ILE A 125 -7.98 -5.08 14.47
N ASN A 126 -6.98 -5.50 15.23
CA ASN A 126 -6.16 -4.61 16.03
C ASN A 126 -4.82 -4.44 15.32
N VAL A 127 -4.57 -3.25 14.80
CA VAL A 127 -3.36 -2.89 14.08
C VAL A 127 -2.32 -2.40 15.05
N ASN A 128 -1.05 -2.74 14.81
CA ASN A 128 0.06 -2.25 15.60
C ASN A 128 1.26 -1.88 14.72
N TYR A 129 1.91 -0.79 15.09
CA TYR A 129 3.16 -0.32 14.50
C TYR A 129 4.20 -0.20 15.59
N ARG A 130 5.40 -0.74 15.38
CA ARG A 130 6.47 -0.74 16.40
C ARG A 130 7.84 -0.55 15.78
N HIS A 131 8.64 0.25 16.44
CA HIS A 131 10.09 0.28 16.27
C HIS A 131 10.76 -0.45 17.43
N GLY A 132 11.81 -1.19 17.16
CA GLY A 132 12.64 -1.85 18.17
C GLY A 132 14.11 -1.83 17.76
N ASN A 133 15.00 -1.70 18.73
CA ASN A 133 16.44 -1.72 18.52
C ASN A 133 17.10 -2.75 19.44
N ASN A 134 17.61 -3.82 18.86
CA ASN A 134 18.46 -4.83 19.50
C ASN A 134 19.81 -4.89 18.77
N GLY A 135 20.55 -3.77 18.79
CA GLY A 135 21.79 -3.59 18.02
C GLY A 135 21.57 -3.27 16.54
N ARG A 136 20.34 -3.39 16.05
CA ARG A 136 19.88 -2.97 14.71
C ARG A 136 18.44 -2.50 14.79
N ASP A 137 18.14 -1.42 14.10
CA ASP A 137 16.77 -0.93 14.00
C ASP A 137 15.87 -1.96 13.31
N SER A 138 14.69 -2.12 13.81
CA SER A 138 13.67 -2.98 13.21
C SER A 138 12.32 -2.31 13.32
N TYR A 139 11.63 -2.27 12.19
CA TYR A 139 10.30 -1.70 12.05
C TYR A 139 9.30 -2.82 11.82
N ARG A 140 8.19 -2.81 12.53
CA ARG A 140 7.14 -3.82 12.43
C ARG A 140 5.80 -3.15 12.21
N THR A 141 5.04 -3.68 11.29
CA THR A 141 3.63 -3.41 11.13
C THR A 141 2.89 -4.72 11.06
N GLY A 142 1.74 -4.80 11.70
CA GLY A 142 0.96 -6.02 11.71
C GLY A 142 -0.41 -5.82 12.30
N TYR A 143 -1.18 -6.87 12.29
CA TYR A 143 -2.50 -6.89 12.90
C TYR A 143 -2.75 -8.21 13.63
N VAL A 144 -3.64 -8.14 14.59
CA VAL A 144 -4.20 -9.27 15.31
C VAL A 144 -5.70 -9.31 15.02
N GLY A 145 -6.17 -10.45 14.53
CA GLY A 145 -7.60 -10.71 14.30
C GLY A 145 -8.35 -11.03 15.59
N GLN A 146 -9.58 -11.48 15.43
CA GLN A 146 -10.43 -11.87 16.56
C GLN A 146 -9.98 -13.19 17.19
N ILE A 147 -10.38 -13.40 18.44
CA ILE A 147 -10.15 -14.65 19.15
C ILE A 147 -10.97 -15.79 18.54
N PHE A 148 -10.32 -16.92 18.30
CA PHE A 148 -10.96 -18.17 17.96
C PHE A 148 -10.95 -19.10 19.17
N ASN A 149 -12.11 -19.65 19.46
CA ASN A 149 -12.32 -20.67 20.48
C ASN A 149 -12.55 -22.02 19.80
N ILE A 150 -11.57 -22.91 19.85
CA ILE A 150 -11.56 -24.17 19.13
C ILE A 150 -11.82 -25.31 20.09
N SER A 151 -12.93 -26.04 19.88
CA SER A 151 -13.28 -27.22 20.70
C SER A 151 -12.36 -28.41 20.38
N PRO A 152 -12.24 -29.39 21.28
CA PRO A 152 -11.53 -30.64 20.98
C PRO A 152 -12.02 -31.29 19.69
N GLY A 153 -11.09 -31.63 18.80
CA GLY A 153 -11.39 -32.23 17.49
C GLY A 153 -11.85 -31.27 16.41
N GLU A 154 -11.99 -29.98 16.73
CA GLU A 154 -12.41 -28.96 15.75
C GLU A 154 -11.21 -28.43 14.97
N THR A 155 -11.48 -28.04 13.71
CA THR A 155 -10.52 -27.38 12.81
C THR A 155 -11.05 -26.01 12.42
N ILE A 156 -10.23 -24.99 12.51
CA ILE A 156 -10.53 -23.67 11.96
C ILE A 156 -9.54 -23.30 10.88
N SER A 157 -9.99 -22.44 9.97
CA SER A 157 -9.17 -21.88 8.89
C SER A 157 -9.30 -20.36 8.89
N TYR A 158 -8.16 -19.68 8.81
CA TYR A 158 -8.05 -18.23 8.74
C TYR A 158 -7.31 -17.82 7.48
N GLN A 159 -7.93 -16.98 6.67
CA GLN A 159 -7.40 -16.56 5.38
C GLN A 159 -7.03 -15.08 5.39
N GLY A 160 -6.08 -14.72 4.55
CA GLY A 160 -5.73 -13.34 4.25
C GLY A 160 -4.70 -13.29 3.14
N LYS A 161 -4.39 -12.09 2.68
CA LYS A 161 -3.50 -11.89 1.54
C LYS A 161 -2.29 -11.05 1.94
N VAL A 162 -1.22 -11.22 1.19
CA VAL A 162 -0.01 -10.38 1.26
C VAL A 162 0.37 -10.00 -0.16
N PHE A 163 0.47 -8.72 -0.43
CA PHE A 163 1.06 -8.25 -1.67
C PHE A 163 2.52 -7.88 -1.42
N ALA A 164 3.44 -8.40 -2.23
CA ALA A 164 4.86 -8.07 -2.17
C ALA A 164 5.38 -7.90 -3.59
N GLY A 165 5.24 -6.71 -4.15
CA GLY A 165 5.51 -6.47 -5.55
C GLY A 165 5.75 -5.02 -5.92
N ALA A 166 5.89 -4.77 -7.23
CA ALA A 166 6.05 -3.44 -7.78
C ALA A 166 4.72 -2.66 -7.77
N LYS A 167 4.77 -1.38 -7.44
CA LYS A 167 3.62 -0.46 -7.46
C LYS A 167 3.26 -0.04 -8.88
N LYS A 168 2.73 -0.97 -9.68
CA LYS A 168 2.25 -0.68 -11.03
C LYS A 168 0.76 -0.39 -11.00
N LEU A 169 0.36 0.69 -11.68
CA LEU A 169 -1.02 1.15 -11.70
C LEU A 169 -2.01 0.09 -12.23
N ASP A 170 -1.64 -0.62 -13.30
CA ASP A 170 -2.41 -1.71 -13.88
C ASP A 170 -2.66 -2.85 -12.90
N ILE A 171 -1.61 -3.32 -12.21
CA ILE A 171 -1.69 -4.39 -11.21
C ILE A 171 -2.55 -3.97 -10.03
N LEU A 172 -2.31 -2.78 -9.48
CA LEU A 172 -3.04 -2.30 -8.30
C LEU A 172 -4.52 -2.02 -8.61
N SER A 173 -4.82 -1.51 -9.82
CA SER A 173 -6.21 -1.34 -10.28
C SER A 173 -6.91 -2.68 -10.45
N ASP A 174 -6.24 -3.67 -11.04
CA ASP A 174 -6.77 -5.02 -11.19
C ASP A 174 -7.14 -5.66 -9.84
N TYR A 175 -6.30 -5.49 -8.81
CA TYR A 175 -6.59 -6.02 -7.49
C TYR A 175 -7.68 -5.23 -6.75
N LEU A 176 -7.77 -3.92 -6.97
CA LEU A 176 -8.87 -3.12 -6.48
C LEU A 176 -10.21 -3.64 -7.02
N ASP A 177 -10.27 -3.92 -8.33
CA ASP A 177 -11.49 -4.36 -8.99
C ASP A 177 -11.82 -5.84 -8.72
N LYS A 178 -10.84 -6.74 -8.85
CA LYS A 178 -11.04 -8.20 -8.74
C LYS A 178 -11.15 -8.71 -7.31
N LEU A 179 -10.42 -8.12 -6.39
CA LEU A 179 -10.35 -8.52 -4.98
C LEU A 179 -11.04 -7.55 -4.03
N SER A 180 -11.62 -6.47 -4.56
CA SER A 180 -12.29 -5.42 -3.78
C SER A 180 -11.40 -4.83 -2.66
N ILE A 181 -10.09 -4.70 -2.93
CA ILE A 181 -9.16 -4.09 -1.98
C ILE A 181 -9.35 -2.57 -2.02
N PRO A 182 -9.84 -1.93 -0.95
CA PRO A 182 -10.22 -0.53 -1.00
C PRO A 182 -9.01 0.36 -1.28
N ARG A 183 -9.19 1.31 -2.21
CA ARG A 183 -8.22 2.37 -2.51
C ARG A 183 -6.77 1.88 -2.73
N PHE A 184 -6.59 0.67 -3.27
CA PHE A 184 -5.27 0.05 -3.40
C PHE A 184 -4.31 0.83 -4.30
N THR A 185 -4.85 1.59 -5.25
CA THR A 185 -4.07 2.52 -6.10
C THR A 185 -3.52 3.73 -5.33
N ASP A 186 -4.02 4.01 -4.11
CA ASP A 186 -3.50 5.09 -3.28
C ASP A 186 -2.14 4.73 -2.62
N ALA A 187 -1.70 3.47 -2.74
CA ALA A 187 -0.33 3.08 -2.44
C ALA A 187 0.72 3.72 -3.40
N ILE A 188 0.29 4.22 -4.55
CA ILE A 188 1.09 5.07 -5.43
C ILE A 188 0.98 6.49 -4.92
N ASP A 189 2.11 7.13 -4.68
CA ASP A 189 2.13 8.54 -4.30
C ASP A 189 1.75 9.41 -5.51
N TRP A 190 0.56 9.97 -5.44
CA TRP A 190 0.01 10.84 -6.49
C TRP A 190 0.39 12.30 -6.31
N GLY A 191 1.00 12.65 -5.18
CA GLY A 191 1.38 14.00 -4.81
C GLY A 191 0.19 14.95 -4.63
N TRP A 192 0.46 16.22 -4.45
CA TRP A 192 -0.54 17.26 -4.20
C TRP A 192 -1.58 17.43 -5.32
N PHE A 193 -1.21 17.09 -6.54
CA PHE A 193 -2.08 17.24 -7.72
C PHE A 193 -2.71 15.91 -8.13
N ALA A 194 -3.10 15.06 -7.16
CA ALA A 194 -3.71 13.76 -7.40
C ALA A 194 -4.89 13.83 -8.39
N PHE A 195 -5.69 14.90 -8.32
CA PHE A 195 -6.81 15.14 -9.24
C PHE A 195 -6.38 15.30 -10.71
N LEU A 196 -5.13 15.69 -10.96
CA LEU A 196 -4.55 15.82 -12.29
C LEU A 196 -3.63 14.64 -12.64
N THR A 197 -2.80 14.19 -11.71
CA THR A 197 -1.82 13.13 -11.95
C THR A 197 -2.49 11.78 -12.19
N LYS A 198 -3.56 11.45 -11.48
CA LYS A 198 -4.34 10.21 -11.69
C LYS A 198 -4.90 10.13 -13.13
N PRO A 199 -5.68 11.09 -13.62
CA PRO A 199 -6.20 11.06 -15.01
C PRO A 199 -5.09 11.01 -16.07
N VAL A 200 -3.98 11.76 -15.85
CA VAL A 200 -2.83 11.75 -16.76
C VAL A 200 -2.19 10.36 -16.81
N SER A 201 -2.00 9.72 -15.68
CA SER A 201 -1.42 8.37 -15.60
C SER A 201 -2.32 7.33 -16.27
N TYR A 202 -3.62 7.39 -16.05
CA TYR A 202 -4.58 6.52 -16.75
C TYR A 202 -4.57 6.74 -18.27
N ALA A 203 -4.50 7.99 -18.70
CA ALA A 203 -4.44 8.32 -20.13
C ALA A 203 -3.14 7.79 -20.77
N ILE A 204 -1.98 7.97 -20.12
CA ILE A 204 -0.71 7.42 -20.61
C ILE A 204 -0.76 5.90 -20.67
N ASN A 205 -1.31 5.24 -19.64
CA ASN A 205 -1.46 3.79 -19.61
C ASN A 205 -2.39 3.28 -20.72
N TRP A 206 -3.45 4.02 -21.03
CA TRP A 206 -4.33 3.73 -22.16
C TRP A 206 -3.57 3.80 -23.50
N PHE A 207 -2.77 4.85 -23.74
CA PHE A 207 -1.91 4.94 -24.94
C PHE A 207 -0.87 3.81 -24.98
N TYR A 208 -0.34 3.41 -23.83
CA TYR A 208 0.61 2.30 -23.72
C TYR A 208 -0.02 0.98 -24.21
N GLY A 209 -1.29 0.73 -23.87
CA GLY A 209 -2.03 -0.46 -24.34
C GLY A 209 -2.07 -0.59 -25.87
N TYR A 210 -2.05 0.54 -26.62
CA TYR A 210 -2.00 0.53 -28.10
C TYR A 210 -0.56 0.52 -28.64
N ALA A 211 0.33 1.27 -28.03
CA ALA A 211 1.69 1.49 -28.55
C ALA A 211 2.67 0.37 -28.17
N GLY A 212 2.37 -0.40 -27.10
CA GLY A 212 3.28 -1.40 -26.55
C GLY A 212 4.61 -0.84 -26.02
N ASN A 213 4.77 0.50 -26.06
CA ASN A 213 6.00 1.18 -25.64
C ASN A 213 5.64 2.46 -24.87
N PHE A 214 6.17 2.57 -23.65
CA PHE A 214 5.84 3.68 -22.75
C PHE A 214 6.35 5.04 -23.26
N GLY A 215 7.50 5.07 -23.95
CA GLY A 215 8.02 6.29 -24.58
C GLY A 215 7.11 6.82 -25.67
N LEU A 216 6.61 5.95 -26.55
CA LEU A 216 5.64 6.33 -27.57
C LEU A 216 4.32 6.79 -26.96
N ALA A 217 3.86 6.17 -25.88
CA ALA A 217 2.66 6.58 -25.17
C ALA A 217 2.78 8.00 -24.60
N ILE A 218 3.91 8.35 -24.01
CA ILE A 218 4.19 9.71 -23.50
C ILE A 218 4.21 10.73 -24.63
N ILE A 219 4.84 10.41 -25.77
CA ILE A 219 4.88 11.30 -26.94
C ILE A 219 3.47 11.54 -27.48
N ALA A 220 2.69 10.48 -27.66
CA ALA A 220 1.30 10.57 -28.14
C ALA A 220 0.43 11.41 -27.20
N PHE A 221 0.52 11.16 -25.90
CA PHE A 221 -0.18 11.95 -24.88
C PHE A 221 0.26 13.43 -24.92
N THR A 222 1.54 13.71 -25.07
CA THR A 222 2.06 15.07 -25.15
C THR A 222 1.53 15.81 -26.36
N ILE A 223 1.45 15.14 -27.53
CA ILE A 223 0.86 15.72 -28.75
C ILE A 223 -0.63 16.03 -28.51
N LEU A 224 -1.38 15.08 -27.93
CA LEU A 224 -2.80 15.30 -27.62
C LEU A 224 -2.98 16.51 -26.69
N MET A 225 -2.22 16.60 -25.61
CA MET A 225 -2.31 17.72 -24.68
C MET A 225 -1.96 19.06 -25.33
N ARG A 226 -0.96 19.10 -26.22
CA ARG A 226 -0.62 20.30 -26.99
C ARG A 226 -1.76 20.72 -27.92
N LEU A 227 -2.42 19.78 -28.57
CA LEU A 227 -3.57 20.08 -29.42
C LEU A 227 -4.74 20.65 -28.63
N ILE A 228 -5.05 20.08 -27.46
CA ILE A 228 -6.12 20.56 -26.58
C ILE A 228 -5.80 21.98 -26.06
N LEU A 229 -4.55 22.23 -25.66
CA LEU A 229 -4.14 23.51 -25.10
C LEU A 229 -3.79 24.56 -26.15
N PHE A 230 -3.70 24.19 -27.43
CA PHE A 230 -3.33 25.10 -28.53
C PHE A 230 -4.20 26.34 -28.61
N PRO A 231 -5.56 26.27 -28.57
CA PRO A 231 -6.38 27.46 -28.65
C PRO A 231 -6.14 28.45 -27.51
N LEU A 232 -5.88 27.94 -26.29
CA LEU A 232 -5.55 28.77 -25.13
C LEU A 232 -4.18 29.45 -25.29
N ALA A 233 -3.17 28.71 -25.73
CA ALA A 233 -1.85 29.22 -26.02
C ALA A 233 -1.89 30.30 -27.12
N HIS A 234 -2.65 30.04 -28.21
CA HIS A 234 -2.83 30.99 -29.30
C HIS A 234 -3.49 32.30 -28.83
N ALA A 235 -4.52 32.21 -27.97
CA ALA A 235 -5.17 33.38 -27.39
C ALA A 235 -4.22 34.19 -26.51
N SER A 236 -3.37 33.53 -25.71
CA SER A 236 -2.35 34.17 -24.86
C SER A 236 -1.30 34.90 -25.72
N PHE A 237 -0.74 34.26 -26.75
CA PHE A 237 0.21 34.89 -27.67
C PHE A 237 -0.39 36.09 -28.42
N LYS A 238 -1.64 36.00 -28.84
CA LYS A 238 -2.35 37.11 -29.49
C LYS A 238 -2.53 38.30 -28.54
N SER A 239 -2.84 38.03 -27.27
CA SER A 239 -2.95 39.07 -26.23
C SER A 239 -1.60 39.77 -25.93
N MET A 240 -0.52 38.98 -25.80
CA MET A 240 0.83 39.54 -25.63
C MET A 240 1.27 40.38 -26.84
N ALA A 241 0.98 39.95 -28.05
CA ALA A 241 1.30 40.70 -29.24
C ALA A 241 0.55 42.05 -29.31
N LYS A 242 -0.71 42.09 -28.84
CA LYS A 242 -1.46 43.36 -28.71
C LYS A 242 -0.87 44.29 -27.65
N MET A 243 -0.47 43.78 -26.50
CA MET A 243 0.19 44.58 -25.44
C MET A 243 1.51 45.17 -25.91
N LYS A 244 2.35 44.42 -26.64
CA LYS A 244 3.59 44.96 -27.23
C LYS A 244 3.36 46.11 -28.20
N LYS A 245 2.24 46.12 -28.93
CA LYS A 245 1.90 47.22 -29.83
C LYS A 245 1.44 48.49 -29.11
N LEU A 246 0.90 48.38 -27.89
CA LEU A 246 0.43 49.50 -27.08
C LEU A 246 1.56 50.12 -26.19
N GLN A 247 2.64 49.39 -26.01
CA GLN A 247 3.76 49.80 -25.14
C GLN A 247 4.39 51.17 -25.53
N PRO A 248 4.62 51.48 -26.83
CA PRO A 248 5.15 52.80 -27.23
C PRO A 248 4.20 53.97 -26.96
N ASP A 249 2.88 53.73 -26.96
CA ASP A 249 1.89 54.78 -26.68
C ASP A 249 1.71 55.06 -25.16
N MET A 250 2.08 54.13 -24.32
CA MET A 250 2.07 54.32 -22.86
C MET A 250 3.36 54.99 -22.33
N GLN A 251 4.41 55.11 -23.14
CA GLN A 251 5.67 55.76 -22.78
C GLN A 251 5.74 57.23 -23.25
N ARG A 252 4.70 57.71 -23.92
CA ARG A 252 4.51 59.14 -24.24
C ARG A 252 3.54 59.77 -23.23
#